data_19b84b03d20b15e9967806e1c2be0cee
#
_entry.id   19b84b03d20b15e9967806e1c2be0cee
#
_cell.length_a   1.000
_cell.length_b   1.000
_cell.length_c   1.000
_cell.angle_alpha   90.00
_cell.angle_beta   90.00
_cell.angle_gamma   90.00
#
_symmetry.space_group_name_H-M   'P 1'
#
loop_
_entity.id
_entity.type
_entity.pdbx_description
1 polymer ?
#
loop_
_entity_poly.entity_id
_entity_poly.type
_entity_poly.pdbx_seq_one_letter_code
_entity_poly.pdbx_strand_id
1 'polypeptide(L)'
;MAKRVAITYEDFKKVAPYADALRLVGVDPVLISADEPWSLRGVDGLMITGGRDLDARSYGQERHPKSQEPNPARDRMEIGLLGEALDRDLPVLGICRGLQLFNVYHGGTLIQHIESGKHTVRTADASQPVHQVIIAPNTLLAAILGPGAHPVNSRHHQGVAQLGGHLAVSAKSADDGMVEGLERADKLFAVAVQWHPEDQVKSDPLQKRLFEAFAQAIPAHVTA
;
A
#
# COMPACT_ATOMS: atom_id res chain seq x y z
N MET A 1 -6.49 23.43 -9.89
CA MET A 1 -5.08 23.05 -9.67
C MET A 1 -4.94 21.56 -9.91
N ALA A 2 -3.74 21.04 -10.25
CA ALA A 2 -3.53 19.61 -10.37
C ALA A 2 -3.65 18.96 -8.99
N LYS A 3 -4.23 17.75 -8.91
CA LYS A 3 -4.28 16.93 -7.69
C LYS A 3 -2.86 16.50 -7.34
N ARG A 4 -2.47 16.66 -6.07
CA ARG A 4 -1.12 16.37 -5.59
C ARG A 4 -1.14 15.28 -4.54
N VAL A 5 -0.32 14.23 -4.71
CA VAL A 5 -0.24 13.10 -3.79
C VAL A 5 1.17 12.96 -3.24
N ALA A 6 1.28 12.92 -1.92
CA ALA A 6 2.52 12.57 -1.25
C ALA A 6 2.85 11.09 -1.49
N ILE A 7 4.06 10.79 -1.96
CA ILE A 7 4.59 9.44 -2.09
C ILE A 7 5.76 9.30 -1.12
N THR A 8 5.65 8.39 -0.16
CA THR A 8 6.76 8.07 0.72
C THR A 8 7.71 7.07 0.07
N TYR A 9 9.00 7.25 0.23
CA TYR A 9 10.01 6.35 -0.33
C TYR A 9 11.27 6.29 0.53
N GLU A 10 12.10 5.29 0.29
CA GLU A 10 13.43 5.14 0.87
C GLU A 10 14.53 5.23 -0.20
N ASP A 11 14.31 4.57 -1.32
CA ASP A 11 15.26 4.51 -2.43
C ASP A 11 14.67 5.25 -3.64
N PHE A 12 15.28 6.39 -3.99
CA PHE A 12 14.85 7.21 -5.11
C PHE A 12 14.79 6.43 -6.44
N LYS A 13 15.67 5.43 -6.61
CA LYS A 13 15.68 4.60 -7.83
C LYS A 13 14.45 3.69 -7.94
N LYS A 14 13.79 3.41 -6.82
CA LYS A 14 12.64 2.49 -6.75
C LYS A 14 11.28 3.19 -6.72
N VAL A 15 11.26 4.52 -6.59
CA VAL A 15 9.98 5.26 -6.49
C VAL A 15 9.34 5.54 -7.85
N ALA A 16 10.11 5.48 -8.94
CA ALA A 16 9.65 5.85 -10.28
C ALA A 16 8.36 5.12 -10.72
N PRO A 17 8.20 3.79 -10.58
CA PRO A 17 6.96 3.11 -10.98
C PRO A 17 5.71 3.66 -10.28
N TYR A 18 5.79 3.99 -8.98
CA TYR A 18 4.69 4.57 -8.21
C TYR A 18 4.34 5.98 -8.70
N ALA A 19 5.36 6.81 -8.92
CA ALA A 19 5.19 8.18 -9.44
C ALA A 19 4.59 8.16 -10.86
N ASP A 20 5.05 7.24 -11.72
CA ASP A 20 4.54 7.10 -13.08
C ASP A 20 3.09 6.59 -13.10
N ALA A 21 2.71 5.69 -12.18
CA ALA A 21 1.34 5.24 -12.02
C ALA A 21 0.39 6.39 -11.66
N LEU A 22 0.81 7.31 -10.78
CA LEU A 22 0.03 8.51 -10.46
C LEU A 22 -0.06 9.49 -11.64
N ARG A 23 1.05 9.74 -12.33
CA ARG A 23 1.05 10.61 -13.53
C ARG A 23 0.14 10.08 -14.62
N LEU A 24 0.08 8.76 -14.80
CA LEU A 24 -0.77 8.09 -15.78
C LEU A 24 -2.27 8.38 -15.55
N VAL A 25 -2.66 8.66 -14.30
CA VAL A 25 -4.05 9.00 -13.94
C VAL A 25 -4.25 10.49 -13.64
N GLY A 26 -3.30 11.36 -14.06
CA GLY A 26 -3.43 12.81 -13.98
C GLY A 26 -3.16 13.40 -12.59
N VAL A 27 -2.41 12.70 -11.75
CA VAL A 27 -2.02 13.15 -10.41
C VAL A 27 -0.54 13.53 -10.38
N ASP A 28 -0.22 14.65 -9.72
CA ASP A 28 1.16 15.13 -9.55
C ASP A 28 1.79 14.52 -8.28
N PRO A 29 2.84 13.68 -8.40
CA PRO A 29 3.50 13.06 -7.26
C PRO A 29 4.41 14.04 -6.53
N VAL A 30 4.29 14.12 -5.20
CA VAL A 30 5.18 14.84 -4.30
C VAL A 30 5.98 13.81 -3.49
N LEU A 31 7.28 13.73 -3.76
CA LEU A 31 8.14 12.74 -3.13
C LEU A 31 8.54 13.17 -1.72
N ILE A 32 8.38 12.28 -0.74
CA ILE A 32 8.73 12.50 0.67
C ILE A 32 9.66 11.39 1.15
N SER A 33 10.85 11.76 1.66
CA SER A 33 11.78 10.85 2.31
C SER A 33 11.94 11.18 3.79
N ALA A 34 12.46 10.22 4.56
CA ALA A 34 12.73 10.42 5.98
C ALA A 34 13.99 11.25 6.26
N ASP A 35 14.78 11.55 5.23
CA ASP A 35 16.04 12.29 5.33
C ASP A 35 15.84 13.82 5.36
N GLU A 36 14.59 14.28 5.09
CA GLU A 36 14.22 15.69 5.04
C GLU A 36 12.98 15.95 5.91
N PRO A 37 12.71 17.21 6.30
CA PRO A 37 11.45 17.57 6.96
C PRO A 37 10.26 17.20 6.11
N TRP A 38 9.31 16.46 6.69
CA TRP A 38 8.14 15.94 6.01
C TRP A 38 6.84 16.59 6.48
N SER A 39 5.86 16.70 5.57
CA SER A 39 4.54 17.27 5.86
C SER A 39 3.56 16.92 4.75
N LEU A 40 2.27 16.79 5.10
CA LEU A 40 1.16 16.71 4.12
C LEU A 40 0.58 18.08 3.74
N ARG A 41 1.27 19.18 4.06
CA ARG A 41 0.81 20.51 3.66
C ARG A 41 0.86 20.66 2.13
N GLY A 42 -0.28 21.04 1.54
CA GLY A 42 -0.39 21.27 0.10
C GLY A 42 -0.42 20.00 -0.75
N VAL A 43 -0.75 18.85 -0.15
CA VAL A 43 -1.09 17.61 -0.86
C VAL A 43 -2.51 17.16 -0.51
N ASP A 44 -3.10 16.38 -1.38
CA ASP A 44 -4.51 16.00 -1.41
C ASP A 44 -4.72 14.50 -1.13
N GLY A 45 -3.64 13.75 -0.96
CA GLY A 45 -3.66 12.32 -0.68
C GLY A 45 -2.28 11.79 -0.31
N LEU A 46 -2.23 10.56 0.18
CA LEU A 46 -1.02 9.89 0.63
C LEU A 46 -0.89 8.50 -0.03
N MET A 47 0.26 8.22 -0.64
CA MET A 47 0.64 6.88 -1.08
C MET A 47 1.86 6.41 -0.27
N ILE A 48 1.72 5.26 0.39
CA ILE A 48 2.80 4.60 1.13
C ILE A 48 3.31 3.42 0.30
N THR A 49 4.57 3.50 -0.11
CA THR A 49 5.15 2.54 -1.06
C THR A 49 5.73 1.29 -0.39
N GLY A 50 6.08 0.31 -1.23
CA GLY A 50 6.87 -0.84 -0.81
C GLY A 50 8.26 -0.47 -0.26
N GLY A 51 8.97 -1.46 0.27
CA GLY A 51 10.29 -1.22 0.84
C GLY A 51 10.76 -2.35 1.73
N ARG A 52 11.82 -2.07 2.54
CA ARG A 52 12.34 -2.98 3.55
C ARG A 52 11.33 -3.23 4.67
N ASP A 53 11.59 -4.25 5.46
CA ASP A 53 10.73 -4.66 6.57
C ASP A 53 10.55 -3.54 7.61
N LEU A 54 9.40 -3.54 8.26
CA LEU A 54 9.14 -2.67 9.41
C LEU A 54 9.92 -3.14 10.64
N ASP A 55 10.28 -2.22 11.51
CA ASP A 55 10.87 -2.55 12.80
C ASP A 55 9.88 -3.37 13.64
N ALA A 56 10.25 -4.62 13.95
CA ALA A 56 9.41 -5.54 14.72
C ALA A 56 9.00 -5.00 16.08
N ARG A 57 9.80 -4.10 16.66
CA ARG A 57 9.49 -3.42 17.92
C ARG A 57 8.25 -2.52 17.82
N SER A 58 7.92 -2.03 16.61
CA SER A 58 6.72 -1.21 16.39
C SER A 58 5.41 -1.96 16.60
N TYR A 59 5.43 -3.29 16.56
CA TYR A 59 4.30 -4.17 16.86
C TYR A 59 4.60 -5.18 17.98
N GLY A 60 5.54 -4.81 18.90
CA GLY A 60 5.79 -5.52 20.16
C GLY A 60 6.50 -6.87 20.01
N GLN A 61 7.25 -7.09 18.94
CA GLN A 61 7.98 -8.34 18.70
C GLN A 61 9.48 -8.13 18.61
N GLU A 62 10.25 -9.20 18.88
CA GLU A 62 11.66 -9.27 18.52
C GLU A 62 11.83 -9.54 17.02
N ARG A 63 12.92 -8.99 16.45
CA ARG A 63 13.21 -9.17 15.03
C ARG A 63 13.57 -10.62 14.70
N HIS A 64 12.88 -11.19 13.74
CA HIS A 64 13.20 -12.51 13.20
C HIS A 64 14.55 -12.48 12.43
N PRO A 65 15.40 -13.51 12.54
CA PRO A 65 16.72 -13.52 11.87
C PRO A 65 16.69 -13.34 10.34
N LYS A 66 15.59 -13.72 9.69
CA LYS A 66 15.41 -13.55 8.23
C LYS A 66 14.81 -12.18 7.85
N SER A 67 14.41 -11.35 8.82
CA SER A 67 13.93 -10.00 8.55
C SER A 67 15.08 -9.09 8.12
N GLN A 68 14.79 -8.23 7.15
CA GLN A 68 15.72 -7.19 6.70
C GLN A 68 15.95 -6.16 7.81
N GLU A 69 17.08 -5.45 7.75
CA GLU A 69 17.32 -4.33 8.64
C GLU A 69 16.31 -3.22 8.38
N PRO A 70 15.51 -2.81 9.39
CA PRO A 70 14.49 -1.79 9.20
C PRO A 70 15.11 -0.39 9.02
N ASN A 71 14.26 0.55 8.58
CA ASN A 71 14.57 1.98 8.61
C ASN A 71 13.63 2.68 9.61
N PRO A 72 14.01 2.80 10.91
CA PRO A 72 13.13 3.39 11.92
C PRO A 72 12.78 4.86 11.68
N ALA A 73 13.59 5.60 10.92
CA ALA A 73 13.27 6.98 10.55
C ALA A 73 12.09 7.01 9.56
N ARG A 74 12.13 6.14 8.55
CA ARG A 74 11.03 5.95 7.60
C ARG A 74 9.76 5.45 8.29
N ASP A 75 9.88 4.47 9.20
CA ASP A 75 8.73 3.93 9.93
C ASP A 75 8.02 5.05 10.72
N ARG A 76 8.77 5.88 11.47
CA ARG A 76 8.21 7.01 12.23
C ARG A 76 7.56 8.05 11.33
N MET A 77 8.21 8.41 10.22
CA MET A 77 7.67 9.35 9.24
C MET A 77 6.34 8.85 8.68
N GLU A 78 6.30 7.63 8.18
CA GLU A 78 5.12 7.08 7.54
C GLU A 78 3.97 6.84 8.52
N ILE A 79 4.24 6.42 9.76
CA ILE A 79 3.25 6.33 10.83
C ILE A 79 2.64 7.71 11.13
N GLY A 80 3.48 8.76 11.22
CA GLY A 80 3.01 10.12 11.45
C GLY A 80 2.17 10.66 10.29
N LEU A 81 2.64 10.48 9.05
CA LEU A 81 1.90 10.90 7.85
C LEU A 81 0.58 10.14 7.69
N LEU A 82 0.57 8.83 7.97
CA LEU A 82 -0.65 8.02 7.92
C LEU A 82 -1.68 8.53 8.95
N GLY A 83 -1.26 8.80 10.18
CA GLY A 83 -2.13 9.37 11.22
C GLY A 83 -2.72 10.70 10.76
N GLU A 84 -1.90 11.66 10.30
CA GLU A 84 -2.35 12.94 9.79
C GLU A 84 -3.32 12.78 8.61
N ALA A 85 -3.04 11.88 7.67
CA ALA A 85 -3.91 11.63 6.52
C ALA A 85 -5.27 11.09 6.93
N LEU A 86 -5.31 10.11 7.85
CA LEU A 86 -6.55 9.53 8.35
C LEU A 86 -7.36 10.53 9.18
N ASP A 87 -6.73 11.36 10.01
CA ASP A 87 -7.41 12.41 10.79
C ASP A 87 -8.06 13.47 9.90
N ARG A 88 -7.42 13.79 8.77
CA ARG A 88 -7.92 14.75 7.78
C ARG A 88 -8.83 14.12 6.72
N ASP A 89 -9.09 12.82 6.81
CA ASP A 89 -9.82 12.03 5.81
C ASP A 89 -9.26 12.20 4.37
N LEU A 90 -7.93 12.33 4.25
CA LEU A 90 -7.27 12.32 2.94
C LEU A 90 -7.28 10.90 2.39
N PRO A 91 -7.47 10.73 1.06
CA PRO A 91 -7.30 9.44 0.42
C PRO A 91 -5.92 8.82 0.68
N VAL A 92 -5.90 7.54 1.09
CA VAL A 92 -4.68 6.79 1.38
C VAL A 92 -4.63 5.52 0.53
N LEU A 93 -3.50 5.29 -0.16
CA LEU A 93 -3.19 4.04 -0.84
C LEU A 93 -1.90 3.44 -0.28
N GLY A 94 -1.98 2.27 0.36
CA GLY A 94 -0.82 1.51 0.83
C GLY A 94 -0.45 0.38 -0.15
N ILE A 95 0.83 0.22 -0.49
CA ILE A 95 1.31 -0.82 -1.40
C ILE A 95 2.41 -1.64 -0.73
N CYS A 96 2.25 -2.96 -0.69
CA CYS A 96 3.17 -3.94 -0.14
C CYS A 96 3.53 -3.64 1.33
N ARG A 97 4.72 -3.10 1.61
CA ARG A 97 5.08 -2.62 2.94
C ARG A 97 4.07 -1.58 3.47
N GLY A 98 3.46 -0.78 2.58
CA GLY A 98 2.41 0.16 2.95
C GLY A 98 1.17 -0.51 3.56
N LEU A 99 0.75 -1.69 3.07
CA LEU A 99 -0.29 -2.49 3.71
C LEU A 99 0.14 -2.98 5.10
N GLN A 100 1.37 -3.42 5.23
CA GLN A 100 1.91 -3.91 6.51
C GLN A 100 1.95 -2.79 7.55
N LEU A 101 2.42 -1.60 7.16
CA LEU A 101 2.41 -0.41 8.00
C LEU A 101 0.98 0.01 8.36
N PHE A 102 0.04 -0.05 7.43
CA PHE A 102 -1.37 0.22 7.67
C PHE A 102 -1.94 -0.70 8.75
N ASN A 103 -1.62 -2.01 8.69
CA ASN A 103 -2.00 -2.97 9.71
C ASN A 103 -1.36 -2.66 11.09
N VAL A 104 -0.07 -2.41 11.11
CA VAL A 104 0.69 -2.11 12.35
C VAL A 104 0.22 -0.81 12.99
N TYR A 105 -0.03 0.24 12.22
CA TYR A 105 -0.60 1.50 12.71
C TYR A 105 -1.92 1.29 13.48
N HIS A 106 -2.72 0.34 13.07
CA HIS A 106 -4.00 0.00 13.71
C HIS A 106 -3.85 -1.04 14.85
N GLY A 107 -2.62 -1.34 15.29
CA GLY A 107 -2.33 -2.28 16.39
C GLY A 107 -2.27 -3.74 15.97
N GLY A 108 -2.22 -4.04 14.68
CA GLY A 108 -1.99 -5.39 14.16
C GLY A 108 -0.52 -5.82 14.24
N THR A 109 -0.26 -7.08 13.91
CA THR A 109 1.10 -7.67 13.90
C THR A 109 1.40 -8.32 12.56
N LEU A 110 2.68 -8.69 12.33
CA LEU A 110 3.13 -9.28 11.07
C LEU A 110 3.70 -10.70 11.27
N ILE A 111 3.51 -11.54 10.25
CA ILE A 111 4.35 -12.70 10.00
C ILE A 111 5.65 -12.15 9.42
N GLN A 112 6.72 -12.23 10.19
CA GLN A 112 8.01 -11.62 9.83
C GLN A 112 8.76 -12.39 8.73
N HIS A 113 8.39 -13.65 8.48
CA HIS A 113 8.91 -14.45 7.38
C HIS A 113 7.96 -15.56 6.98
N ILE A 114 7.56 -15.55 5.70
CA ILE A 114 6.73 -16.58 5.08
C ILE A 114 7.66 -17.65 4.51
N GLU A 115 7.65 -18.84 5.10
CA GLU A 115 8.56 -19.93 4.72
C GLU A 115 8.25 -20.53 3.34
N SER A 116 7.02 -20.45 2.86
CA SER A 116 6.60 -21.15 1.63
C SER A 116 7.28 -20.69 0.34
N GLY A 117 7.87 -19.50 0.34
CA GLY A 117 8.48 -18.89 -0.86
C GLY A 117 7.47 -18.49 -1.96
N LYS A 118 6.18 -18.83 -1.81
CA LYS A 118 5.14 -18.58 -2.83
C LYS A 118 4.91 -17.09 -3.11
N HIS A 119 5.13 -16.24 -2.10
CA HIS A 119 4.97 -14.78 -2.21
C HIS A 119 6.24 -14.02 -2.58
N THR A 120 7.38 -14.72 -2.70
CA THR A 120 8.69 -14.13 -3.04
C THR A 120 9.17 -14.48 -4.45
N VAL A 121 8.24 -14.78 -5.35
CA VAL A 121 8.58 -15.21 -6.71
C VAL A 121 9.19 -14.03 -7.48
N ARG A 122 10.44 -14.21 -7.93
CA ARG A 122 11.11 -13.25 -8.79
C ARG A 122 10.95 -13.71 -10.25
N THR A 123 10.20 -12.92 -11.01
CA THR A 123 10.07 -13.08 -12.46
C THR A 123 11.02 -12.14 -13.18
N ALA A 124 11.33 -12.43 -14.45
CA ALA A 124 12.14 -11.52 -15.28
C ALA A 124 11.42 -10.20 -15.55
N ASP A 125 10.07 -10.22 -15.57
CA ASP A 125 9.19 -9.07 -15.69
C ASP A 125 8.40 -8.91 -14.38
N ALA A 126 8.61 -7.80 -13.68
CA ALA A 126 7.96 -7.49 -12.41
C ALA A 126 6.43 -7.37 -12.52
N SER A 127 5.89 -7.12 -13.71
CA SER A 127 4.45 -7.03 -13.97
C SER A 127 3.77 -8.41 -14.06
N GLN A 128 4.54 -9.49 -14.19
CA GLN A 128 4.00 -10.82 -14.42
C GLN A 128 3.24 -11.34 -13.17
N PRO A 129 1.96 -11.76 -13.33
CA PRO A 129 1.22 -12.40 -12.23
C PRO A 129 1.88 -13.70 -11.78
N VAL A 130 1.85 -13.97 -10.48
CA VAL A 130 2.45 -15.18 -9.87
C VAL A 130 1.47 -15.98 -9.01
N HIS A 131 0.40 -15.35 -8.51
CA HIS A 131 -0.68 -16.03 -7.79
C HIS A 131 -2.01 -15.30 -8.00
N GLN A 132 -3.08 -15.84 -7.42
CA GLN A 132 -4.40 -15.21 -7.42
C GLN A 132 -4.76 -14.69 -6.04
N VAL A 133 -5.43 -13.54 -5.99
CA VAL A 133 -6.11 -13.04 -4.80
C VAL A 133 -7.61 -13.16 -4.99
N ILE A 134 -8.33 -13.45 -3.91
CA ILE A 134 -9.79 -13.46 -3.86
C ILE A 134 -10.24 -12.16 -3.20
N ILE A 135 -10.85 -11.28 -3.98
CA ILE A 135 -11.42 -10.02 -3.49
C ILE A 135 -12.79 -10.29 -2.88
N ALA A 136 -12.96 -9.89 -1.63
CA ALA A 136 -14.19 -10.06 -0.87
C ALA A 136 -15.31 -9.15 -1.40
N PRO A 137 -16.57 -9.65 -1.54
CA PRO A 137 -17.68 -8.79 -1.95
C PRO A 137 -18.00 -7.73 -0.88
N ASN A 138 -18.68 -6.66 -1.29
CA ASN A 138 -19.08 -5.54 -0.43
C ASN A 138 -17.92 -4.77 0.21
N THR A 139 -16.78 -4.75 -0.46
CA THR A 139 -15.60 -3.95 -0.12
C THR A 139 -15.39 -2.82 -1.14
N LEU A 140 -14.68 -1.77 -0.75
CA LEU A 140 -14.29 -0.71 -1.69
C LEU A 140 -13.39 -1.29 -2.80
N LEU A 141 -12.48 -2.20 -2.43
CA LEU A 141 -11.64 -2.88 -3.40
C LEU A 141 -12.46 -3.67 -4.42
N ALA A 142 -13.56 -4.35 -3.99
CA ALA A 142 -14.49 -5.03 -4.90
C ALA A 142 -15.27 -4.07 -5.81
N ALA A 143 -15.61 -2.89 -5.32
CA ALA A 143 -16.24 -1.86 -6.16
C ALA A 143 -15.30 -1.37 -7.27
N ILE A 144 -13.99 -1.38 -7.02
CA ILE A 144 -12.96 -0.92 -7.96
C ILE A 144 -12.58 -2.01 -8.97
N LEU A 145 -12.21 -3.20 -8.47
CA LEU A 145 -11.63 -4.28 -9.27
C LEU A 145 -12.65 -5.37 -9.67
N GLY A 146 -13.77 -5.42 -9.00
CA GLY A 146 -14.73 -6.53 -9.04
C GLY A 146 -14.43 -7.58 -7.96
N PRO A 147 -15.45 -8.26 -7.42
CA PRO A 147 -15.25 -9.37 -6.49
C PRO A 147 -14.75 -10.63 -7.19
N GLY A 148 -14.10 -11.53 -6.46
CA GLY A 148 -13.63 -12.84 -6.96
C GLY A 148 -12.14 -12.90 -7.22
N ALA A 149 -11.72 -13.83 -8.08
CA ALA A 149 -10.31 -14.15 -8.30
C ALA A 149 -9.65 -13.18 -9.30
N HIS A 150 -8.49 -12.64 -8.90
CA HIS A 150 -7.69 -11.75 -9.73
C HIS A 150 -6.21 -12.17 -9.71
N PRO A 151 -5.55 -12.29 -10.87
CA PRO A 151 -4.13 -12.59 -10.92
C PRO A 151 -3.31 -11.35 -10.54
N VAL A 152 -2.31 -11.52 -9.65
CA VAL A 152 -1.44 -10.44 -9.18
C VAL A 152 0.02 -10.89 -9.13
N ASN A 153 0.94 -9.92 -9.22
CA ASN A 153 2.35 -10.14 -8.93
C ASN A 153 2.58 -10.23 -7.41
N SER A 154 3.74 -10.72 -6.98
CA SER A 154 4.05 -10.83 -5.55
C SER A 154 5.55 -10.85 -5.31
N ARG A 155 6.03 -10.05 -4.35
CA ARG A 155 7.44 -9.92 -3.99
C ARG A 155 7.64 -9.67 -2.50
N HIS A 156 6.78 -10.22 -1.65
CA HIS A 156 6.87 -10.00 -0.21
C HIS A 156 7.17 -11.31 0.53
N HIS A 157 7.94 -11.24 1.61
CA HIS A 157 8.19 -12.35 2.51
C HIS A 157 7.61 -12.13 3.90
N GLN A 158 6.94 -11.02 4.11
CA GLN A 158 6.17 -10.70 5.31
C GLN A 158 4.69 -10.55 4.95
N GLY A 159 3.81 -10.74 5.92
CA GLY A 159 2.36 -10.60 5.76
C GLY A 159 1.67 -10.28 7.07
N VAL A 160 0.36 -10.06 7.03
CA VAL A 160 -0.46 -9.79 8.22
C VAL A 160 -0.59 -11.08 9.05
N ALA A 161 -0.29 -10.98 10.36
CA ALA A 161 -0.53 -12.03 11.34
C ALA A 161 -1.83 -11.77 12.11
N GLN A 162 -1.86 -10.73 12.92
CA GLN A 162 -3.07 -10.27 13.60
C GLN A 162 -3.57 -8.99 12.93
N LEU A 163 -4.87 -8.96 12.64
CA LEU A 163 -5.50 -7.79 12.03
C LEU A 163 -5.63 -6.65 13.05
N GLY A 164 -5.26 -5.46 12.64
CA GLY A 164 -5.44 -4.24 13.42
C GLY A 164 -6.91 -3.83 13.56
N GLY A 165 -7.20 -3.02 14.58
CA GLY A 165 -8.55 -2.51 14.84
C GLY A 165 -9.07 -1.64 13.68
N HIS A 166 -10.39 -1.63 13.47
CA HIS A 166 -11.06 -0.84 12.43
C HIS A 166 -10.73 -1.21 10.97
N LEU A 167 -9.94 -2.26 10.74
CA LEU A 167 -9.62 -2.72 9.40
C LEU A 167 -10.57 -3.83 8.94
N ALA A 168 -10.95 -3.79 7.67
CA ALA A 168 -11.62 -4.88 6.97
C ALA A 168 -10.65 -5.57 6.01
N VAL A 169 -10.71 -6.90 5.94
CA VAL A 169 -9.94 -7.67 4.94
C VAL A 169 -10.69 -7.63 3.63
N SER A 170 -10.12 -6.96 2.62
CA SER A 170 -10.72 -6.82 1.29
C SER A 170 -10.21 -7.82 0.26
N ALA A 171 -9.05 -8.46 0.51
CA ALA A 171 -8.55 -9.53 -0.35
C ALA A 171 -7.71 -10.55 0.44
N LYS A 172 -7.71 -11.80 -0.03
CA LYS A 172 -6.85 -12.89 0.48
C LYS A 172 -6.22 -13.65 -0.67
N SER A 173 -5.02 -14.18 -0.46
CA SER A 173 -4.41 -15.16 -1.35
C SER A 173 -5.31 -16.37 -1.52
N ALA A 174 -5.51 -16.82 -2.76
CA ALA A 174 -6.29 -18.01 -3.06
C ALA A 174 -5.60 -19.30 -2.59
N ASP A 175 -4.26 -19.28 -2.49
CA ASP A 175 -3.45 -20.47 -2.20
C ASP A 175 -3.40 -20.83 -0.71
N ASP A 176 -3.30 -19.82 0.17
CA ASP A 176 -3.05 -20.02 1.59
C ASP A 176 -3.89 -19.12 2.52
N GLY A 177 -4.75 -18.27 1.94
CA GLY A 177 -5.63 -17.38 2.69
C GLY A 177 -4.95 -16.20 3.36
N MET A 178 -3.67 -15.93 3.05
CA MET A 178 -2.95 -14.77 3.56
C MET A 178 -3.65 -13.48 3.16
N VAL A 179 -3.65 -12.49 4.07
CA VAL A 179 -4.25 -11.18 3.80
C VAL A 179 -3.45 -10.47 2.72
N GLU A 180 -4.14 -10.07 1.66
CA GLU A 180 -3.59 -9.39 0.50
C GLU A 180 -4.22 -8.01 0.26
N GLY A 181 -5.33 -7.70 0.95
CA GLY A 181 -5.97 -6.40 0.87
C GLY A 181 -6.61 -5.99 2.19
N LEU A 182 -6.46 -4.73 2.55
CA LEU A 182 -7.05 -4.10 3.74
C LEU A 182 -7.72 -2.79 3.36
N GLU A 183 -8.79 -2.43 4.08
CA GLU A 183 -9.44 -1.13 3.94
C GLU A 183 -10.06 -0.64 5.25
N ARG A 184 -10.28 0.67 5.34
CA ARG A 184 -11.05 1.37 6.37
C ARG A 184 -12.38 1.83 5.77
N ALA A 185 -13.47 1.17 6.11
CA ALA A 185 -14.80 1.47 5.55
C ALA A 185 -15.40 2.81 6.05
N ASP A 186 -14.86 3.35 7.14
CA ASP A 186 -15.26 4.63 7.72
C ASP A 186 -14.50 5.85 7.14
N LYS A 187 -13.64 5.62 6.15
CA LYS A 187 -12.85 6.66 5.47
C LYS A 187 -13.26 6.81 4.02
N LEU A 188 -13.07 8.02 3.48
CA LEU A 188 -13.40 8.33 2.08
C LEU A 188 -12.69 7.36 1.12
N PHE A 189 -11.40 7.15 1.32
CA PHE A 189 -10.60 6.17 0.61
C PHE A 189 -9.37 5.81 1.45
N ALA A 190 -9.36 4.64 2.06
CA ALA A 190 -8.19 4.12 2.76
C ALA A 190 -8.07 2.64 2.44
N VAL A 191 -7.32 2.34 1.38
CA VAL A 191 -7.12 1.00 0.81
C VAL A 191 -5.65 0.66 0.80
N ALA A 192 -5.33 -0.57 1.13
CA ALA A 192 -3.97 -1.07 1.02
C ALA A 192 -3.96 -2.47 0.39
N VAL A 193 -2.97 -2.72 -0.47
CA VAL A 193 -2.78 -3.99 -1.18
C VAL A 193 -1.38 -4.53 -0.97
N GLN A 194 -1.23 -5.86 -0.90
CA GLN A 194 0.07 -6.49 -0.63
C GLN A 194 0.89 -6.70 -1.90
N TRP A 195 0.24 -6.85 -3.05
CA TRP A 195 0.90 -6.94 -4.36
C TRP A 195 1.38 -5.56 -4.85
N HIS A 196 1.94 -5.51 -6.06
CA HIS A 196 2.54 -4.33 -6.66
C HIS A 196 1.77 -3.89 -7.93
N PRO A 197 0.64 -3.18 -7.79
CA PRO A 197 -0.16 -2.72 -8.93
C PRO A 197 0.58 -1.69 -9.79
N GLU A 198 1.56 -0.96 -9.24
CA GLU A 198 2.38 0.02 -9.97
C GLU A 198 3.20 -0.59 -11.09
N ASP A 199 3.59 -1.86 -10.97
CA ASP A 199 4.31 -2.57 -12.03
C ASP A 199 3.37 -3.07 -13.13
N GLN A 200 2.07 -3.26 -12.81
CA GLN A 200 1.06 -3.80 -13.72
C GLN A 200 0.19 -2.72 -14.37
N VAL A 201 0.28 -1.47 -13.94
CA VAL A 201 -0.62 -0.37 -14.37
C VAL A 201 -0.65 -0.13 -15.89
N LYS A 202 0.42 -0.48 -16.60
CA LYS A 202 0.53 -0.32 -18.05
C LYS A 202 0.00 -1.52 -18.85
N SER A 203 -0.01 -2.70 -18.25
CA SER A 203 -0.36 -3.98 -18.89
C SER A 203 -1.73 -4.50 -18.46
N ASP A 204 -2.22 -4.12 -17.28
CA ASP A 204 -3.49 -4.58 -16.72
C ASP A 204 -4.42 -3.39 -16.43
N PRO A 205 -5.54 -3.24 -17.20
CA PRO A 205 -6.52 -2.20 -16.97
C PRO A 205 -7.17 -2.22 -15.58
N LEU A 206 -7.25 -3.38 -14.90
CA LEU A 206 -7.81 -3.48 -13.56
C LEU A 206 -6.86 -2.82 -12.55
N GLN A 207 -5.56 -3.07 -12.66
CA GLN A 207 -4.60 -2.42 -11.78
C GLN A 207 -4.58 -0.90 -11.98
N LYS A 208 -4.79 -0.43 -13.21
CA LYS A 208 -4.96 1.00 -13.49
C LYS A 208 -6.20 1.59 -12.80
N ARG A 209 -7.32 0.84 -12.72
CA ARG A 209 -8.54 1.31 -12.04
C ARG A 209 -8.32 1.59 -10.55
N LEU A 210 -7.40 0.88 -9.89
CA LEU A 210 -7.07 1.18 -8.49
C LEU A 210 -6.50 2.60 -8.34
N PHE A 211 -5.57 2.99 -9.22
CA PHE A 211 -5.01 4.36 -9.22
C PHE A 211 -6.05 5.39 -9.70
N GLU A 212 -6.89 5.07 -10.67
CA GLU A 212 -7.99 5.95 -11.12
C GLU A 212 -8.99 6.21 -9.99
N ALA A 213 -9.39 5.17 -9.23
CA ALA A 213 -10.29 5.30 -8.09
C ALA A 213 -9.66 6.12 -6.96
N PHE A 214 -8.37 5.90 -6.67
CA PHE A 214 -7.61 6.71 -5.72
C PHE A 214 -7.59 8.19 -6.15
N ALA A 215 -7.27 8.47 -7.41
CA ALA A 215 -7.30 9.82 -7.95
C ALA A 215 -8.70 10.47 -7.93
N GLN A 216 -9.75 9.69 -8.17
CA GLN A 216 -11.15 10.18 -8.12
C GLN A 216 -11.59 10.52 -6.71
N ALA A 217 -11.11 9.77 -5.70
CA ALA A 217 -11.40 10.04 -4.30
C ALA A 217 -10.80 11.37 -3.79
N ILE A 218 -9.79 11.91 -4.47
CA ILE A 218 -9.24 13.23 -4.15
C ILE A 218 -10.27 14.31 -4.51
N PRO A 219 -10.72 15.14 -3.54
CA PRO A 219 -11.68 16.20 -3.80
C PRO A 219 -11.19 17.18 -4.88
N ALA A 220 -12.10 17.64 -5.72
CA ALA A 220 -11.80 18.73 -6.64
C ALA A 220 -11.52 20.02 -5.85
N HIS A 221 -10.41 20.71 -6.14
CA HIS A 221 -10.19 22.04 -5.59
C HIS A 221 -11.29 22.97 -6.11
N VAL A 222 -12.20 23.37 -5.24
CA VAL A 222 -13.14 24.44 -5.56
C VAL A 222 -12.32 25.73 -5.58
N THR A 223 -12.10 26.27 -6.77
CA THR A 223 -11.59 27.65 -6.89
C THR A 223 -12.64 28.59 -6.37
N ALA A 224 -12.39 29.19 -5.19
CA ALA A 224 -13.18 30.29 -4.65
C ALA A 224 -13.02 31.52 -5.52
#